data_74269a13c9263f0ca82e4a13c4b9785e
#
_entry.id   74269a13c9263f0ca82e4a13c4b9785e
#
_cell.length_a   1.000
_cell.length_b   1.000
_cell.length_c   1.000
_cell.angle_alpha   90.00
_cell.angle_beta   90.00
_cell.angle_gamma   90.00
#
_symmetry.space_group_name_H-M   'P 1'
#
loop_
_entity.id
_entity.type
_entity.pdbx_description
1 polymer ?
#
loop_
_entity_poly.entity_id
_entity_poly.type
_entity_poly.pdbx_seq_one_letter_code
_entity_poly.pdbx_strand_id
1 'polypeptide(L)'
;SNPIKDIIVWSIHLGPYPYGPYEICFAGVTDSTELVLIDSLSGRLPQINSLVSTMTQYIANADSIPIFVGGDFNTPSHQDYTAATASDHCGSTYQWPVTQVLTDIGMIDAFREIHLDPGMDPGNTWSPIYEINSDNNLPEPQDRINLIFYKGQNITNLTCDVSTGNGEVN
;
A
#
# COMPACT_ATOMS: atom_id res chain seq x y z
N SER A 1 -30.99 8.09 -7.41
CA SER A 1 -29.55 8.31 -7.67
C SER A 1 -29.27 8.13 -9.14
N ASN A 2 -28.58 9.06 -9.78
CA ASN A 2 -28.07 8.84 -11.12
C ASN A 2 -27.02 7.71 -11.07
N PRO A 3 -27.08 6.71 -11.94
CA PRO A 3 -26.05 5.70 -11.99
C PRO A 3 -24.70 6.35 -12.34
N ILE A 4 -23.63 5.87 -11.71
CA ILE A 4 -22.25 6.23 -12.08
C ILE A 4 -22.06 5.79 -13.54
N LYS A 5 -21.70 6.72 -14.40
CA LYS A 5 -21.50 6.45 -15.84
C LYS A 5 -20.01 6.34 -16.20
N ASP A 6 -19.19 7.07 -15.47
CA ASP A 6 -17.76 7.18 -15.74
C ASP A 6 -16.99 6.97 -14.44
N ILE A 7 -15.82 6.36 -14.53
CA ILE A 7 -14.83 6.26 -13.47
C ILE A 7 -13.46 6.63 -14.04
N ILE A 8 -12.54 7.06 -13.18
CA ILE A 8 -11.14 7.29 -13.53
C ILE A 8 -10.29 6.26 -12.80
N VAL A 9 -9.44 5.56 -13.52
CA VAL A 9 -8.54 4.55 -12.97
C VAL A 9 -7.11 4.88 -13.32
N TRP A 10 -6.26 4.91 -12.31
CA TRP A 10 -4.81 5.04 -12.43
C TRP A 10 -4.17 3.72 -12.04
N SER A 11 -3.39 3.15 -12.96
CA SER A 11 -2.55 1.98 -12.69
C SER A 11 -1.12 2.46 -12.50
N ILE A 12 -0.51 2.05 -11.38
CA ILE A 12 0.84 2.47 -11.02
C ILE A 12 1.76 1.27 -10.73
N HIS A 13 3.06 1.51 -10.89
CA HIS A 13 4.13 0.62 -10.46
C HIS A 13 5.28 1.51 -10.03
N LEU A 14 5.48 1.65 -8.72
CA LEU A 14 6.49 2.53 -8.14
C LEU A 14 7.88 1.88 -8.09
N GLY A 15 8.90 2.66 -7.80
CA GLY A 15 10.28 2.18 -7.72
C GLY A 15 10.47 1.03 -6.73
N PRO A 16 11.09 -0.11 -7.14
CA PRO A 16 11.17 -1.30 -6.27
C PRO A 16 12.23 -1.16 -5.16
N TYR A 17 13.33 -0.45 -5.40
CA TYR A 17 14.48 -0.43 -4.50
C TYR A 17 14.92 0.99 -4.13
N PRO A 18 15.52 1.16 -2.92
CA PRO A 18 15.61 0.17 -1.85
C PRO A 18 14.20 -0.21 -1.32
N TYR A 19 14.02 -1.50 -0.93
CA TYR A 19 12.79 -1.98 -0.33
C TYR A 19 12.92 -1.90 1.19
N GLY A 20 12.20 -0.98 1.81
CA GLY A 20 12.36 -0.65 3.23
C GLY A 20 12.22 -1.82 4.19
N PRO A 21 11.28 -2.76 4.02
CA PRO A 21 11.21 -3.95 4.85
C PRO A 21 12.48 -4.81 4.86
N TYR A 22 13.23 -4.87 3.76
CA TYR A 22 14.53 -5.56 3.74
C TYR A 22 15.57 -4.87 4.62
N GLU A 23 15.59 -3.54 4.61
CA GLU A 23 16.49 -2.78 5.46
C GLU A 23 16.19 -2.99 6.95
N ILE A 24 14.90 -3.12 7.29
CA ILE A 24 14.47 -3.43 8.65
C ILE A 24 14.82 -4.87 9.01
N CYS A 25 14.37 -5.84 8.22
CA CYS A 25 14.44 -7.26 8.58
C CYS A 25 15.81 -7.88 8.34
N PHE A 26 16.54 -7.46 7.32
CA PHE A 26 17.81 -8.06 6.96
C PHE A 26 19.01 -7.25 7.43
N ALA A 27 18.94 -5.91 7.35
CA ALA A 27 19.99 -5.03 7.78
C ALA A 27 19.86 -4.57 9.25
N GLY A 28 18.68 -4.79 9.86
CA GLY A 28 18.44 -4.43 11.26
C GLY A 28 18.28 -2.94 11.51
N VAL A 29 17.90 -2.17 10.49
CA VAL A 29 17.66 -0.72 10.62
C VAL A 29 16.42 -0.48 11.46
N THR A 30 16.56 0.20 12.60
CA THR A 30 15.47 0.53 13.52
C THR A 30 15.27 2.03 13.70
N ASP A 31 16.25 2.85 13.31
CA ASP A 31 16.17 4.30 13.41
C ASP A 31 15.24 4.87 12.33
N SER A 32 14.20 5.57 12.74
CA SER A 32 13.23 6.15 11.83
C SER A 32 13.82 7.22 10.90
N THR A 33 14.85 7.93 11.35
CA THR A 33 15.52 8.93 10.51
C THR A 33 16.31 8.27 9.40
N GLU A 34 16.96 7.15 9.70
CA GLU A 34 17.67 6.34 8.70
C GLU A 34 16.67 5.72 7.70
N LEU A 35 15.54 5.20 8.17
CA LEU A 35 14.48 4.68 7.30
C LEU A 35 13.92 5.74 6.36
N VAL A 36 13.73 6.98 6.83
CA VAL A 36 13.32 8.11 5.97
C VAL A 36 14.34 8.36 4.85
N LEU A 37 15.64 8.35 5.17
CA LEU A 37 16.67 8.53 4.15
C LEU A 37 16.68 7.40 3.14
N ILE A 38 16.61 6.16 3.59
CA ILE A 38 16.57 4.97 2.73
C ILE A 38 15.34 5.01 1.83
N ASP A 39 14.15 5.26 2.38
CA ASP A 39 12.91 5.33 1.61
C ASP A 39 12.96 6.46 0.57
N SER A 40 13.61 7.58 0.89
CA SER A 40 13.80 8.68 -0.06
C SER A 40 14.61 8.30 -1.30
N LEU A 41 15.58 7.37 -1.16
CA LEU A 41 16.39 6.88 -2.27
C LEU A 41 15.61 6.03 -3.27
N SER A 42 14.49 5.49 -2.86
CA SER A 42 13.60 4.69 -3.75
C SER A 42 12.94 5.52 -4.85
N GLY A 43 12.79 6.82 -4.63
CA GLY A 43 12.06 7.72 -5.50
C GLY A 43 10.53 7.57 -5.45
N ARG A 44 9.98 6.67 -4.63
CA ARG A 44 8.53 6.41 -4.53
C ARG A 44 7.75 7.65 -4.08
N LEU A 45 8.25 8.36 -3.07
CA LEU A 45 7.56 9.54 -2.56
C LEU A 45 7.47 10.68 -3.62
N PRO A 46 8.52 11.05 -4.37
CA PRO A 46 8.39 11.92 -5.53
C PRO A 46 7.42 11.41 -6.60
N GLN A 47 7.42 10.10 -6.88
CA GLN A 47 6.53 9.50 -7.87
C GLN A 47 5.05 9.65 -7.47
N ILE A 48 4.69 9.32 -6.22
CA ILE A 48 3.30 9.46 -5.75
C ILE A 48 2.88 10.93 -5.65
N ASN A 49 3.75 11.84 -5.26
CA ASN A 49 3.47 13.28 -5.25
C ASN A 49 3.23 13.84 -6.66
N SER A 50 3.98 13.36 -7.65
CA SER A 50 3.76 13.71 -9.06
C SER A 50 2.40 13.21 -9.55
N LEU A 51 2.04 11.98 -9.20
CA LEU A 51 0.71 11.44 -9.49
C LEU A 51 -0.39 12.31 -8.88
N VAL A 52 -0.31 12.60 -7.58
CA VAL A 52 -1.29 13.43 -6.87
C VAL A 52 -1.42 14.82 -7.51
N SER A 53 -0.30 15.43 -7.87
CA SER A 53 -0.30 16.71 -8.60
C SER A 53 -1.07 16.63 -9.92
N THR A 54 -0.86 15.56 -10.70
CA THR A 54 -1.57 15.31 -11.93
C THR A 54 -3.07 15.05 -11.72
N MET A 55 -3.40 14.39 -10.60
CA MET A 55 -4.78 14.03 -10.26
C MET A 55 -5.60 15.16 -9.63
N THR A 56 -5.00 16.29 -9.26
CA THR A 56 -5.63 17.34 -8.44
C THR A 56 -7.01 17.76 -8.97
N GLN A 57 -7.15 17.98 -10.27
CA GLN A 57 -8.43 18.38 -10.89
C GLN A 57 -9.50 17.27 -10.81
N TYR A 58 -9.08 16.01 -10.84
CA TYR A 58 -9.97 14.86 -10.76
C TYR A 58 -10.39 14.61 -9.31
N ILE A 59 -9.45 14.75 -8.37
CA ILE A 59 -9.70 14.63 -6.92
C ILE A 59 -10.78 15.62 -6.47
N ALA A 60 -10.73 16.85 -6.96
CA ALA A 60 -11.74 17.87 -6.65
C ALA A 60 -13.14 17.51 -7.17
N ASN A 61 -13.25 16.65 -8.18
CA ASN A 61 -14.51 16.23 -8.80
C ASN A 61 -14.87 14.75 -8.51
N ALA A 62 -14.17 14.10 -7.58
CA ALA A 62 -14.32 12.67 -7.31
C ALA A 62 -15.74 12.25 -6.87
N ASP A 63 -16.50 13.17 -6.29
CA ASP A 63 -17.89 12.91 -5.89
C ASP A 63 -18.84 12.76 -7.11
N SER A 64 -18.44 13.29 -8.26
CA SER A 64 -19.20 13.15 -9.51
C SER A 64 -18.64 12.03 -10.40
N ILE A 65 -17.33 11.90 -10.46
CA ILE A 65 -16.60 10.90 -11.24
C ILE A 65 -15.58 10.23 -10.32
N PRO A 66 -15.90 9.07 -9.76
CA PRO A 66 -15.03 8.38 -8.82
C PRO A 66 -13.66 8.06 -9.39
N ILE A 67 -12.65 8.09 -8.52
CA ILE A 67 -11.25 7.85 -8.85
C ILE A 67 -10.75 6.60 -8.14
N PHE A 68 -9.99 5.79 -8.86
CA PHE A 68 -9.26 4.65 -8.34
C PHE A 68 -7.77 4.79 -8.67
N VAL A 69 -6.93 4.41 -7.72
CA VAL A 69 -5.48 4.25 -7.91
C VAL A 69 -5.14 2.85 -7.44
N GLY A 70 -4.58 2.04 -8.31
CA GLY A 70 -4.20 0.67 -7.95
C GLY A 70 -2.94 0.22 -8.66
N GLY A 71 -2.27 -0.77 -8.08
CA GLY A 71 -1.07 -1.37 -8.64
C GLY A 71 -0.05 -1.77 -7.59
N ASP A 72 1.18 -1.97 -8.04
CA ASP A 72 2.31 -2.27 -7.17
C ASP A 72 2.97 -0.97 -6.66
N PHE A 73 2.82 -0.72 -5.38
CA PHE A 73 3.41 0.44 -4.72
C PHE A 73 4.86 0.22 -4.31
N ASN A 74 5.32 -1.03 -4.29
CA ASN A 74 6.65 -1.42 -3.81
C ASN A 74 6.99 -0.88 -2.41
N THR A 75 5.97 -0.65 -1.60
CA THR A 75 6.04 -0.24 -0.20
C THR A 75 4.77 -0.71 0.52
N PRO A 76 4.87 -1.11 1.78
CA PRO A 76 3.69 -1.45 2.57
C PRO A 76 2.76 -0.25 2.79
N SER A 77 1.52 -0.53 3.16
CA SER A 77 0.63 0.51 3.66
C SER A 77 1.04 0.95 5.08
N HIS A 78 1.00 2.28 5.33
CA HIS A 78 1.21 2.80 6.68
C HIS A 78 0.18 2.26 7.69
N GLN A 79 -0.98 1.80 7.23
CA GLN A 79 -2.03 1.22 8.06
C GLN A 79 -1.73 -0.21 8.52
N ASP A 80 -0.74 -0.87 7.91
CA ASP A 80 -0.37 -2.25 8.19
C ASP A 80 0.72 -2.35 9.27
N TYR A 81 1.59 -1.33 9.40
CA TYR A 81 2.69 -1.26 10.36
C TYR A 81 2.25 -0.58 11.67
N THR A 82 1.58 -1.34 12.52
CA THR A 82 1.03 -0.86 13.80
C THR A 82 1.79 -1.46 14.98
N ALA A 83 1.53 -0.98 16.19
CA ALA A 83 2.09 -1.59 17.38
C ALA A 83 1.63 -3.05 17.59
N ALA A 84 0.43 -3.40 17.11
CA ALA A 84 -0.11 -4.75 17.20
C ALA A 84 0.56 -5.72 16.22
N THR A 85 1.02 -5.24 15.07
CA THR A 85 1.65 -6.04 14.01
C THR A 85 3.17 -5.94 13.98
N ALA A 86 3.78 -5.21 14.92
CA ALA A 86 5.22 -4.98 14.94
C ALA A 86 6.04 -6.28 14.93
N SER A 87 5.58 -7.35 15.61
CA SER A 87 6.26 -8.66 15.60
C SER A 87 6.36 -9.26 14.19
N ASP A 88 5.38 -9.01 13.34
CA ASP A 88 5.31 -9.57 12.00
C ASP A 88 6.19 -8.78 11.01
N HIS A 89 6.57 -7.56 11.41
CA HIS A 89 7.39 -6.62 10.63
C HIS A 89 8.75 -6.35 11.31
N CYS A 90 9.38 -7.39 11.86
CA CYS A 90 10.72 -7.34 12.48
C CYS A 90 10.84 -6.27 13.59
N GLY A 91 9.76 -6.02 14.32
CA GLY A 91 9.69 -5.05 15.42
C GLY A 91 9.37 -3.62 14.96
N SER A 92 9.17 -3.36 13.67
CA SER A 92 8.96 -2.01 13.15
C SER A 92 7.50 -1.57 13.20
N THR A 93 7.33 -0.28 13.47
CA THR A 93 6.04 0.44 13.32
C THR A 93 6.23 1.66 12.42
N TYR A 94 7.13 1.58 11.47
CA TYR A 94 7.46 2.69 10.59
C TYR A 94 6.27 3.07 9.70
N GLN A 95 5.90 4.36 9.73
CA GLN A 95 4.77 4.88 8.97
C GLN A 95 5.20 5.21 7.53
N TRP A 96 4.92 4.31 6.61
CA TRP A 96 5.30 4.42 5.19
C TRP A 96 4.65 5.65 4.54
N PRO A 97 5.42 6.67 4.12
CA PRO A 97 4.85 7.96 3.73
C PRO A 97 4.08 7.92 2.40
N VAL A 98 4.41 7.00 1.51
CA VAL A 98 3.82 6.93 0.16
C VAL A 98 2.30 6.72 0.20
N THR A 99 1.85 5.79 1.02
CA THR A 99 0.41 5.49 1.16
C THR A 99 -0.32 6.54 1.99
N GLN A 100 0.38 7.18 2.93
CA GLN A 100 -0.16 8.28 3.71
C GLN A 100 -0.52 9.49 2.84
N VAL A 101 0.29 9.79 1.81
CA VAL A 101 -0.03 10.85 0.84
C VAL A 101 -1.42 10.68 0.22
N LEU A 102 -1.82 9.45 -0.09
CA LEU A 102 -3.15 9.18 -0.67
C LEU A 102 -4.27 9.34 0.35
N THR A 103 -4.07 8.88 1.58
CA THR A 103 -5.08 9.07 2.64
C THR A 103 -5.21 10.52 3.05
N ASP A 104 -4.14 11.30 3.05
CA ASP A 104 -4.15 12.75 3.36
C ASP A 104 -5.00 13.56 2.37
N ILE A 105 -5.10 13.14 1.12
CA ILE A 105 -6.00 13.75 0.13
C ILE A 105 -7.41 13.14 0.15
N GLY A 106 -7.70 12.31 1.14
CA GLY A 106 -9.01 11.70 1.39
C GLY A 106 -9.34 10.51 0.48
N MET A 107 -8.34 9.81 -0.05
CA MET A 107 -8.56 8.49 -0.64
C MET A 107 -8.65 7.42 0.44
N ILE A 108 -9.39 6.39 0.17
CA ILE A 108 -9.66 5.26 1.07
C ILE A 108 -8.89 4.05 0.57
N ASP A 109 -8.14 3.39 1.44
CA ASP A 109 -7.57 2.07 1.18
C ASP A 109 -8.71 1.04 1.18
N ALA A 110 -9.01 0.49 0.00
CA ALA A 110 -10.15 -0.38 -0.19
C ALA A 110 -10.07 -1.67 0.63
N PHE A 111 -8.86 -2.22 0.83
CA PHE A 111 -8.67 -3.41 1.63
C PHE A 111 -8.85 -3.11 3.13
N ARG A 112 -8.21 -2.05 3.64
CA ARG A 112 -8.31 -1.67 5.05
C ARG A 112 -9.69 -1.13 5.46
N GLU A 113 -10.48 -0.66 4.53
CA GLU A 113 -11.88 -0.32 4.81
C GLU A 113 -12.72 -1.55 5.19
N ILE A 114 -12.46 -2.69 4.58
CA ILE A 114 -13.16 -3.96 4.85
C ILE A 114 -12.47 -4.73 5.99
N HIS A 115 -11.16 -4.82 5.94
CA HIS A 115 -10.31 -5.58 6.87
C HIS A 115 -9.62 -4.60 7.84
N LEU A 116 -10.32 -4.22 8.89
CA LEU A 116 -9.88 -3.16 9.81
C LEU A 116 -8.69 -3.55 10.69
N ASP A 117 -8.49 -4.85 10.93
CA ASP A 117 -7.42 -5.36 11.80
C ASP A 117 -6.31 -5.98 10.95
N PRO A 118 -5.16 -5.31 10.79
CA PRO A 118 -4.06 -5.83 10.00
C PRO A 118 -3.39 -7.09 10.58
N GLY A 119 -3.57 -7.34 11.87
CA GLY A 119 -3.06 -8.56 12.51
C GLY A 119 -3.92 -9.79 12.23
N MET A 120 -5.23 -9.60 12.04
CA MET A 120 -6.14 -10.69 11.68
C MET A 120 -6.18 -10.92 10.16
N ASP A 121 -6.12 -9.84 9.39
CA ASP A 121 -6.22 -9.85 7.93
C ASP A 121 -5.03 -9.09 7.33
N PRO A 122 -3.83 -9.66 7.28
CA PRO A 122 -2.64 -8.97 6.77
C PRO A 122 -2.76 -8.62 5.27
N GLY A 123 -3.41 -9.46 4.47
CA GLY A 123 -3.63 -9.21 3.03
C GLY A 123 -2.34 -9.22 2.21
N ASN A 124 -1.35 -10.00 2.61
CA ASN A 124 -0.03 -10.02 2.00
C ASN A 124 -0.09 -10.31 0.50
N THR A 125 0.59 -9.49 -0.29
CA THR A 125 0.73 -9.64 -1.74
C THR A 125 2.18 -9.84 -2.18
N TRP A 126 3.11 -9.51 -1.32
CA TRP A 126 4.54 -9.82 -1.41
C TRP A 126 5.00 -10.45 -0.09
N SER A 127 5.42 -11.69 0.01
CA SER A 127 5.36 -12.64 -1.13
C SER A 127 4.68 -13.92 -0.66
N PRO A 128 3.45 -14.19 -1.04
CA PRO A 128 2.77 -15.42 -0.62
C PRO A 128 3.37 -16.68 -1.28
N ILE A 129 4.23 -16.51 -2.31
CA ILE A 129 4.85 -17.60 -3.07
C ILE A 129 6.24 -17.92 -2.55
N TYR A 130 6.97 -16.92 -2.06
CA TYR A 130 8.34 -17.06 -1.58
C TYR A 130 8.38 -16.86 -0.07
N GLU A 131 8.53 -17.94 0.68
CA GLU A 131 8.69 -17.89 2.14
C GLU A 131 10.11 -17.52 2.56
N ILE A 132 11.07 -17.75 1.66
CA ILE A 132 12.50 -17.56 1.89
C ILE A 132 13.07 -16.66 0.79
N ASN A 133 13.75 -15.60 1.20
CA ASN A 133 14.46 -14.71 0.28
C ASN A 133 15.65 -15.44 -0.36
N SER A 134 15.71 -15.41 -1.70
CA SER A 134 16.72 -16.15 -2.47
C SER A 134 18.14 -15.61 -2.31
N ASP A 135 18.30 -14.35 -1.95
CA ASP A 135 19.60 -13.68 -1.94
C ASP A 135 20.36 -13.91 -0.62
N ASN A 136 19.63 -14.06 0.49
CA ASN A 136 20.23 -14.18 1.81
C ASN A 136 19.77 -15.41 2.60
N ASN A 137 18.81 -16.17 2.07
CA ASN A 137 18.25 -17.38 2.68
C ASN A 137 17.59 -17.15 4.05
N LEU A 138 17.08 -15.93 4.29
CA LEU A 138 16.30 -15.56 5.47
C LEU A 138 14.79 -15.60 5.13
N PRO A 139 13.91 -15.65 6.15
CA PRO A 139 12.48 -15.50 5.92
C PRO A 139 12.16 -14.22 5.15
N GLU A 140 11.36 -14.34 4.07
CA GLU A 140 10.92 -13.19 3.28
C GLU A 140 9.95 -12.34 4.09
N PRO A 141 10.16 -11.02 4.25
CA PRO A 141 9.15 -10.14 4.81
C PRO A 141 7.84 -10.23 4.01
N GLN A 142 6.75 -10.39 4.73
CA GLN A 142 5.43 -10.56 4.13
C GLN A 142 4.65 -9.26 4.25
N ASP A 143 4.38 -8.64 3.10
CA ASP A 143 3.79 -7.30 3.06
C ASP A 143 2.67 -7.18 2.02
N ARG A 144 1.74 -6.30 2.29
CA ARG A 144 0.73 -5.87 1.33
C ARG A 144 1.26 -4.66 0.57
N ILE A 145 1.70 -4.85 -0.67
CA ILE A 145 2.27 -3.81 -1.55
C ILE A 145 1.47 -3.58 -2.83
N ASN A 146 0.62 -4.54 -3.23
CA ASN A 146 -0.37 -4.33 -4.27
C ASN A 146 -1.63 -3.76 -3.61
N LEU A 147 -1.90 -2.48 -3.88
CA LEU A 147 -2.90 -1.73 -3.17
C LEU A 147 -3.94 -1.15 -4.13
N ILE A 148 -5.14 -0.91 -3.61
CA ILE A 148 -6.20 -0.18 -4.30
C ILE A 148 -6.71 0.91 -3.37
N PHE A 149 -6.60 2.15 -3.83
CA PHE A 149 -7.20 3.32 -3.19
C PHE A 149 -8.31 3.87 -4.06
N TYR A 150 -9.35 4.42 -3.44
CA TYR A 150 -10.42 5.08 -4.17
C TYR A 150 -10.93 6.34 -3.47
N LYS A 151 -11.62 7.19 -4.22
CA LYS A 151 -12.33 8.36 -3.71
C LYS A 151 -13.60 8.59 -4.50
N GLY A 152 -14.71 8.89 -3.79
CA GLY A 152 -16.02 9.23 -4.37
C GLY A 152 -17.15 8.93 -3.39
N GLN A 153 -18.14 9.82 -3.28
CA GLN A 153 -19.25 9.67 -2.32
C GLN A 153 -20.28 8.61 -2.72
N ASN A 154 -20.35 8.25 -3.99
CA ASN A 154 -21.37 7.33 -4.51
C ASN A 154 -20.84 5.90 -4.73
N ILE A 155 -19.71 5.57 -4.10
CA ILE A 155 -19.11 4.23 -4.09
C ILE A 155 -19.45 3.56 -2.77
N THR A 156 -19.75 2.29 -2.83
CA THR A 156 -19.79 1.40 -1.68
C THR A 156 -18.83 0.25 -1.96
N ASN A 157 -17.81 0.11 -1.15
CA ASN A 157 -16.92 -1.04 -1.20
C ASN A 157 -17.64 -2.23 -0.59
N LEU A 158 -17.93 -3.23 -1.40
CA LEU A 158 -18.66 -4.43 -0.97
C LEU A 158 -17.71 -5.52 -0.47
N THR A 159 -16.57 -5.66 -1.14
CA THR A 159 -15.53 -6.63 -0.80
C THR A 159 -14.22 -6.20 -1.46
N CYS A 160 -13.12 -6.47 -0.80
CA CYS A 160 -11.77 -6.29 -1.32
C CYS A 160 -10.90 -7.40 -0.73
N ASP A 161 -10.46 -8.33 -1.55
CA ASP A 161 -9.77 -9.54 -1.11
C ASP A 161 -8.49 -9.74 -1.91
N VAL A 162 -7.56 -10.55 -1.37
CA VAL A 162 -6.33 -10.96 -2.04
C VAL A 162 -6.52 -12.34 -2.64
N SER A 163 -6.22 -12.48 -3.94
CA SER A 163 -6.20 -13.80 -4.60
C SER A 163 -4.79 -14.39 -4.55
N THR A 164 -4.68 -15.59 -4.02
CA THR A 164 -3.41 -16.34 -3.94
C THR A 164 -3.02 -17.06 -5.24
N GLY A 165 -3.82 -16.92 -6.30
CA GLY A 165 -3.59 -17.58 -7.58
C GLY A 165 -4.07 -19.03 -7.65
N ASN A 166 -4.51 -19.62 -6.56
CA ASN A 166 -5.06 -20.98 -6.48
C ASN A 166 -6.58 -21.01 -6.64
N GLY A 167 -7.20 -19.88 -7.01
CA GLY A 167 -8.65 -19.73 -7.08
C GLY A 167 -9.33 -19.54 -5.72
N GLU A 168 -8.57 -19.50 -4.66
CA GLU A 168 -9.03 -19.13 -3.33
C GLU A 168 -8.84 -17.62 -3.12
N VAL A 169 -9.84 -17.00 -2.53
CA VAL A 169 -9.82 -15.58 -2.13
C VAL A 169 -9.71 -15.57 -0.61
N ASN A 170 -8.72 -14.88 -0.08
CA ASN A 170 -8.50 -14.70 1.35
C ASN A 170 -8.98 -13.32 1.78
#